data_74044efd62b2fd11cfc55f58b1517897
#
_entry.id   74044efd62b2fd11cfc55f58b1517897
#
_cell.length_a   1.000
_cell.length_b   1.000
_cell.length_c   1.000
_cell.angle_alpha   90.00
_cell.angle_beta   90.00
_cell.angle_gamma   90.00
#
_symmetry.space_group_name_H-M   'P 1'
#
loop_
_entity.id
_entity.type
_entity.pdbx_description
1 polymer ?
#
loop_
_entity_poly.entity_id
_entity_poly.type
_entity_poly.pdbx_seq_one_letter_code
_entity_poly.pdbx_strand_id
1 'polypeptide(L)'
;PSVTEGTEVVAGDIVGTVQETNMVEHRIMVPFGVSGRVTKIAAGSYTVEEPVYEIEQADGSLFTGTLMQKWPVRRGRPFAQKLIPVEPLVTGQRVIDTFFPVTKGGAAAVPGPFGAGKTVVQHQVAKFANVDIVIYVGCGERGNEMTDVLNEFPELIDPTTGQSIMQRTVLIANTSNMPVAAREASIYTGITIAEYFRDMGYSVAIMADSTSRWAEALREMSGRLEEMPGDEGYPAYLGSRIAEYYERAGRVKTLGSTAREGSITAIGAVSPPGGDISEPVTQNTLRIVKVFWGLDAQLAQRRHFPAINWLSSYSLYQDEVGRYIDLHEQISWSEKVTRAMNLLQKESELQEIVRLVGLDSLSEKDR
;
A
#
# COMPACT_ATOMS: atom_id res chain seq x y z
N PRO A 1 -10.05 20.95 20.61
CA PRO A 1 -10.62 21.67 19.47
C PRO A 1 -9.55 22.45 18.69
N SER A 2 -9.65 22.42 17.35
CA SER A 2 -8.83 23.21 16.44
C SER A 2 -9.60 24.41 15.87
N VAL A 3 -10.92 24.46 16.11
CA VAL A 3 -11.83 25.53 15.72
C VAL A 3 -12.62 25.99 16.92
N THR A 4 -13.28 27.16 16.81
CA THR A 4 -14.15 27.73 17.84
C THR A 4 -15.59 27.75 17.37
N GLU A 5 -16.51 27.90 18.31
CA GLU A 5 -17.93 28.16 17.99
C GLU A 5 -18.06 29.40 17.09
N GLY A 6 -18.94 29.31 16.11
CA GLY A 6 -19.11 30.34 15.07
C GLY A 6 -18.26 30.16 13.83
N THR A 7 -17.27 29.25 13.82
CA THR A 7 -16.43 28.98 12.64
C THR A 7 -17.24 28.28 11.54
N GLU A 8 -17.13 28.77 10.31
CA GLU A 8 -17.65 28.11 9.13
C GLU A 8 -16.71 26.97 8.71
N VAL A 9 -17.27 25.77 8.49
CA VAL A 9 -16.53 24.56 8.13
C VAL A 9 -17.19 23.84 6.95
N VAL A 10 -16.35 23.14 6.19
CA VAL A 10 -16.78 22.30 5.08
C VAL A 10 -16.30 20.87 5.26
N ALA A 11 -16.84 19.95 4.47
CA ALA A 11 -16.42 18.54 4.48
C ALA A 11 -14.90 18.42 4.36
N GLY A 12 -14.28 17.67 5.26
CA GLY A 12 -12.84 17.46 5.32
C GLY A 12 -12.08 18.44 6.21
N ASP A 13 -12.68 19.53 6.71
CA ASP A 13 -12.03 20.40 7.67
C ASP A 13 -11.77 19.69 8.99
N ILE A 14 -10.61 19.96 9.60
CA ILE A 14 -10.25 19.42 10.91
C ILE A 14 -10.82 20.30 12.01
N VAL A 15 -11.71 19.74 12.82
CA VAL A 15 -12.34 20.44 13.94
C VAL A 15 -11.65 20.24 15.28
N GLY A 16 -10.84 19.19 15.38
CA GLY A 16 -10.08 18.88 16.59
C GLY A 16 -9.09 17.74 16.37
N THR A 17 -8.28 17.48 17.39
CA THR A 17 -7.27 16.41 17.36
C THR A 17 -7.26 15.63 18.66
N VAL A 18 -6.85 14.37 18.58
CA VAL A 18 -6.62 13.47 19.73
C VAL A 18 -5.31 12.73 19.51
N GLN A 19 -4.45 12.72 20.50
CA GLN A 19 -3.24 11.90 20.43
C GLN A 19 -3.62 10.43 20.57
N GLU A 20 -3.58 9.69 19.46
CA GLU A 20 -3.95 8.26 19.40
C GLU A 20 -2.84 7.38 19.96
N THR A 21 -1.61 7.59 19.47
CA THR A 21 -0.39 6.94 19.93
C THR A 21 0.72 7.97 20.05
N ASN A 22 1.90 7.59 20.52
CA ASN A 22 3.03 8.52 20.54
C ASN A 22 3.48 8.98 19.14
N MET A 23 3.09 8.26 18.09
CA MET A 23 3.49 8.52 16.71
C MET A 23 2.35 9.10 15.85
N VAL A 24 1.09 8.92 16.26
CA VAL A 24 -0.08 9.25 15.44
C VAL A 24 -1.04 10.16 16.18
N GLU A 25 -1.33 11.31 15.59
CA GLU A 25 -2.38 12.21 16.00
C GLU A 25 -3.64 11.94 15.16
N HIS A 26 -4.73 11.56 15.80
CA HIS A 26 -6.02 11.41 15.13
C HIS A 26 -6.64 12.79 14.92
N ARG A 27 -6.92 13.15 13.67
CA ARG A 27 -7.53 14.41 13.25
C ARG A 27 -8.99 14.21 12.97
N ILE A 28 -9.84 14.88 13.75
CA ILE A 28 -11.29 14.77 13.64
C ILE A 28 -11.76 15.66 12.50
N MET A 29 -12.27 15.03 11.44
CA MET A 29 -12.68 15.73 10.21
C MET A 29 -14.18 15.85 10.12
N VAL A 30 -14.68 16.96 9.55
CA VAL A 30 -16.08 17.11 9.14
C VAL A 30 -16.40 16.06 8.07
N PRO A 31 -17.47 15.25 8.25
CA PRO A 31 -17.81 14.19 7.30
C PRO A 31 -18.21 14.75 5.92
N PHE A 32 -18.05 13.90 4.90
CA PHE A 32 -18.51 14.20 3.55
C PHE A 32 -20.02 14.51 3.51
N GLY A 33 -20.39 15.59 2.84
CA GLY A 33 -21.76 16.05 2.72
C GLY A 33 -22.24 16.94 3.87
N VAL A 34 -21.38 17.22 4.87
CA VAL A 34 -21.68 18.15 5.96
C VAL A 34 -20.90 19.44 5.78
N SER A 35 -21.58 20.58 5.92
CA SER A 35 -20.96 21.90 5.93
C SER A 35 -21.86 22.88 6.68
N GLY A 36 -21.30 23.92 7.29
CA GLY A 36 -22.06 24.92 8.02
C GLY A 36 -21.23 25.56 9.14
N ARG A 37 -21.92 26.10 10.12
CA ARG A 37 -21.31 26.80 11.23
C ARG A 37 -21.24 25.94 12.48
N VAL A 38 -20.07 25.86 13.10
CA VAL A 38 -19.91 25.17 14.37
C VAL A 38 -20.67 25.90 15.47
N THR A 39 -21.68 25.23 16.03
CA THR A 39 -22.51 25.78 17.11
C THR A 39 -22.06 25.35 18.49
N LYS A 40 -21.36 24.19 18.56
CA LYS A 40 -20.84 23.68 19.81
C LYS A 40 -19.61 22.82 19.55
N ILE A 41 -18.58 23.01 20.33
CA ILE A 41 -17.41 22.14 20.37
C ILE A 41 -16.78 22.21 21.76
N ALA A 42 -16.42 21.06 22.32
CA ALA A 42 -15.87 21.00 23.67
C ALA A 42 -14.57 20.20 23.71
N ALA A 43 -13.64 20.60 24.57
CA ALA A 43 -12.48 19.82 24.95
C ALA A 43 -12.86 18.87 26.10
N GLY A 44 -12.26 17.67 26.11
CA GLY A 44 -12.53 16.69 27.16
C GLY A 44 -12.07 15.30 26.78
N SER A 45 -12.42 14.33 27.60
CA SER A 45 -12.25 12.92 27.32
C SER A 45 -13.56 12.32 26.89
N TYR A 46 -13.58 11.69 25.74
CA TYR A 46 -14.78 11.14 25.10
C TYR A 46 -14.54 9.72 24.61
N THR A 47 -15.56 8.91 24.59
CA THR A 47 -15.57 7.67 23.80
C THR A 47 -15.76 8.03 22.32
N VAL A 48 -15.48 7.08 21.43
CA VAL A 48 -15.58 7.32 19.97
C VAL A 48 -17.00 7.61 19.49
N GLU A 49 -18.02 7.23 20.25
CA GLU A 49 -19.44 7.40 19.90
C GLU A 49 -20.12 8.60 20.57
N GLU A 50 -19.46 9.22 21.55
CA GLU A 50 -20.02 10.39 22.23
C GLU A 50 -19.99 11.62 21.33
N PRO A 51 -21.02 12.50 21.41
CA PRO A 51 -21.04 13.76 20.70
C PRO A 51 -19.92 14.69 21.16
N VAL A 52 -19.16 15.23 20.19
CA VAL A 52 -18.00 16.12 20.46
C VAL A 52 -18.24 17.52 19.91
N TYR A 53 -18.93 17.63 18.79
CA TYR A 53 -19.21 18.91 18.15
C TYR A 53 -20.56 18.91 17.44
N GLU A 54 -21.11 20.11 17.20
CA GLU A 54 -22.36 20.31 16.48
C GLU A 54 -22.17 21.36 15.38
N ILE A 55 -22.78 21.13 14.22
CA ILE A 55 -22.73 22.02 13.05
C ILE A 55 -24.16 22.32 12.62
N GLU A 56 -24.52 23.62 12.56
CA GLU A 56 -25.75 24.09 11.94
C GLU A 56 -25.50 24.22 10.42
N GLN A 57 -26.27 23.44 9.65
CA GLN A 57 -26.17 23.44 8.20
C GLN A 57 -27.03 24.56 7.58
N ALA A 58 -26.83 24.85 6.30
CA ALA A 58 -27.49 25.94 5.60
C ALA A 58 -29.03 25.81 5.56
N ASP A 59 -29.54 24.59 5.68
CA ASP A 59 -30.98 24.30 5.75
C ASP A 59 -31.56 24.42 7.18
N GLY A 60 -30.77 24.83 8.16
CA GLY A 60 -31.13 24.90 9.58
C GLY A 60 -31.09 23.57 10.32
N SER A 61 -30.71 22.47 9.66
CA SER A 61 -30.55 21.19 10.33
C SER A 61 -29.27 21.16 11.17
N LEU A 62 -29.32 20.44 12.29
CA LEU A 62 -28.19 20.27 13.19
C LEU A 62 -27.53 18.92 12.96
N PHE A 63 -26.26 18.94 12.60
CA PHE A 63 -25.40 17.74 12.54
C PHE A 63 -24.61 17.57 13.83
N THR A 64 -24.69 16.38 14.44
CA THR A 64 -23.94 16.03 15.64
C THR A 64 -22.79 15.11 15.27
N GLY A 65 -21.55 15.55 15.49
CA GLY A 65 -20.34 14.82 15.16
C GLY A 65 -19.73 14.09 16.35
N THR A 66 -19.12 12.94 16.06
CA THR A 66 -18.40 12.07 17.00
C THR A 66 -16.93 11.92 16.57
N LEU A 67 -16.13 11.14 17.33
CA LEU A 67 -14.73 10.86 16.96
C LEU A 67 -14.60 9.84 15.83
N MET A 68 -15.67 9.19 15.42
CA MET A 68 -15.63 8.20 14.34
C MET A 68 -16.52 8.59 13.17
N GLN A 69 -16.22 8.01 12.01
CA GLN A 69 -17.03 8.10 10.80
C GLN A 69 -17.40 6.70 10.32
N LYS A 70 -18.64 6.51 9.84
CA LYS A 70 -19.06 5.29 9.14
C LYS A 70 -18.96 5.50 7.65
N TRP A 71 -18.31 4.58 6.95
CA TRP A 71 -18.12 4.66 5.50
C TRP A 71 -18.37 3.30 4.83
N PRO A 72 -19.08 3.24 3.70
CA PRO A 72 -19.26 1.99 2.96
C PRO A 72 -17.93 1.57 2.31
N VAL A 73 -17.34 0.47 2.78
CA VAL A 73 -15.97 0.07 2.44
C VAL A 73 -15.71 -0.15 0.96
N ARG A 74 -16.72 -0.50 0.18
CA ARG A 74 -16.60 -0.69 -1.28
C ARG A 74 -16.60 0.62 -2.07
N ARG A 75 -16.89 1.74 -1.43
CA ARG A 75 -16.89 3.06 -2.05
C ARG A 75 -15.62 3.82 -1.65
N GLY A 76 -14.86 4.27 -2.64
CA GLY A 76 -13.70 5.13 -2.40
C GLY A 76 -14.11 6.44 -1.70
N ARG A 77 -13.27 6.91 -0.77
CA ARG A 77 -13.48 8.20 -0.10
C ARG A 77 -13.15 9.34 -1.05
N PRO A 78 -13.97 10.39 -1.09
CA PRO A 78 -13.77 11.50 -2.01
C PRO A 78 -12.53 12.34 -1.65
N PHE A 79 -11.98 12.99 -2.65
CA PHE A 79 -10.86 13.93 -2.54
C PHE A 79 -11.07 15.09 -3.52
N ALA A 80 -10.35 16.20 -3.35
CA ALA A 80 -10.51 17.36 -4.21
C ALA A 80 -9.83 17.14 -5.57
N GLN A 81 -8.62 16.61 -5.58
CA GLN A 81 -7.83 16.42 -6.79
C GLN A 81 -6.82 15.29 -6.63
N LYS A 82 -6.63 14.48 -7.67
CA LYS A 82 -5.54 13.49 -7.73
C LYS A 82 -4.29 14.19 -8.26
N LEU A 83 -3.16 13.96 -7.59
CA LEU A 83 -1.88 14.55 -7.90
C LEU A 83 -0.94 13.51 -8.53
N ILE A 84 0.01 13.98 -9.33
CA ILE A 84 1.05 13.09 -9.87
C ILE A 84 2.01 12.72 -8.73
N PRO A 85 2.24 11.43 -8.49
CA PRO A 85 3.21 10.99 -7.50
C PRO A 85 4.62 11.18 -8.06
N VAL A 86 5.47 11.91 -7.32
CA VAL A 86 6.85 12.22 -7.73
C VAL A 86 7.88 11.91 -6.63
N GLU A 87 7.47 11.97 -5.38
CA GLU A 87 8.34 11.70 -4.23
C GLU A 87 8.57 10.20 -4.08
N PRO A 88 9.83 9.72 -3.98
CA PRO A 88 10.10 8.30 -3.76
C PRO A 88 9.63 7.85 -2.38
N LEU A 89 9.03 6.66 -2.34
CA LEU A 89 8.85 5.93 -1.11
C LEU A 89 10.13 5.13 -0.86
N VAL A 90 10.88 5.52 0.16
CA VAL A 90 12.10 4.80 0.56
C VAL A 90 11.66 3.56 1.34
N THR A 91 11.98 2.39 0.81
CA THR A 91 11.60 1.10 1.42
C THR A 91 12.65 0.58 2.40
N GLY A 92 13.85 1.16 2.39
CA GLY A 92 15.01 0.67 3.12
C GLY A 92 15.69 -0.55 2.48
N GLN A 93 15.18 -1.05 1.36
CA GLN A 93 15.77 -2.15 0.60
C GLN A 93 16.54 -1.57 -0.59
N ARG A 94 17.87 -1.65 -0.56
CA ARG A 94 18.75 -1.01 -1.56
C ARG A 94 18.40 -1.40 -3.00
N VAL A 95 18.10 -2.69 -3.25
CA VAL A 95 17.78 -3.17 -4.60
C VAL A 95 16.47 -2.56 -5.09
N ILE A 96 15.49 -2.40 -4.23
CA ILE A 96 14.22 -1.77 -4.56
C ILE A 96 14.42 -0.28 -4.81
N ASP A 97 14.98 0.42 -3.84
CA ASP A 97 15.09 1.88 -3.86
C ASP A 97 16.01 2.37 -4.99
N THR A 98 17.00 1.53 -5.39
CA THR A 98 17.93 1.88 -6.47
C THR A 98 17.40 1.52 -7.85
N PHE A 99 16.91 0.29 -8.04
CA PHE A 99 16.60 -0.22 -9.39
C PHE A 99 15.10 -0.22 -9.71
N PHE A 100 14.25 -0.37 -8.71
CA PHE A 100 12.80 -0.55 -8.90
C PHE A 100 11.99 0.32 -7.94
N PRO A 101 12.26 1.64 -7.90
CA PRO A 101 11.63 2.51 -6.92
C PRO A 101 10.13 2.61 -7.13
N VAL A 102 9.43 2.83 -6.03
CA VAL A 102 8.01 3.20 -6.01
C VAL A 102 7.86 4.61 -5.43
N THR A 103 6.88 5.34 -5.89
CA THR A 103 6.58 6.68 -5.36
C THR A 103 5.57 6.61 -4.22
N LYS A 104 5.56 7.60 -3.34
CA LYS A 104 4.45 7.84 -2.41
C LYS A 104 3.18 8.11 -3.21
N GLY A 105 2.19 7.27 -3.04
CA GLY A 105 1.00 7.27 -3.88
C GLY A 105 1.07 6.38 -5.12
N GLY A 106 2.11 5.56 -5.24
CA GLY A 106 2.26 4.57 -6.30
C GLY A 106 1.60 3.23 -5.98
N ALA A 107 1.70 2.30 -6.94
CA ALA A 107 1.23 0.93 -6.80
C ALA A 107 2.30 -0.06 -7.25
N ALA A 108 2.57 -1.06 -6.42
CA ALA A 108 3.54 -2.11 -6.68
C ALA A 108 2.94 -3.50 -6.46
N ALA A 109 3.40 -4.46 -7.25
CA ALA A 109 3.12 -5.87 -7.04
C ALA A 109 4.39 -6.64 -6.67
N VAL A 110 4.24 -7.59 -5.74
CA VAL A 110 5.29 -8.51 -5.32
C VAL A 110 4.86 -9.93 -5.67
N PRO A 111 4.96 -10.33 -6.94
CA PRO A 111 4.66 -11.70 -7.32
C PRO A 111 5.84 -12.61 -7.04
N GLY A 112 5.53 -13.83 -6.66
CA GLY A 112 6.54 -14.86 -6.46
C GLY A 112 5.96 -16.18 -5.99
N PRO A 113 6.68 -17.28 -6.22
CA PRO A 113 6.27 -18.60 -5.77
C PRO A 113 6.23 -18.65 -4.23
N PHE A 114 5.63 -19.73 -3.72
CA PHE A 114 5.62 -20.00 -2.28
C PHE A 114 7.07 -20.10 -1.75
N GLY A 115 7.31 -19.49 -0.59
CA GLY A 115 8.64 -19.53 0.04
C GLY A 115 9.69 -18.59 -0.55
N ALA A 116 9.36 -17.79 -1.56
CA ALA A 116 10.29 -16.81 -2.14
C ALA A 116 10.49 -15.54 -1.30
N GLY A 117 9.77 -15.40 -0.18
CA GLY A 117 9.95 -14.29 0.75
C GLY A 117 9.05 -13.08 0.51
N LYS A 118 7.85 -13.25 -0.09
CA LYS A 118 6.87 -12.16 -0.28
C LYS A 118 6.54 -11.42 1.01
N THR A 119 6.14 -12.17 2.02
CA THR A 119 5.81 -11.65 3.36
C THR A 119 7.01 -10.94 3.98
N VAL A 120 8.23 -11.51 3.85
CA VAL A 120 9.46 -10.90 4.36
C VAL A 120 9.72 -9.54 3.71
N VAL A 121 9.58 -9.43 2.39
CA VAL A 121 9.71 -8.14 1.69
C VAL A 121 8.72 -7.12 2.21
N GLN A 122 7.46 -7.51 2.37
CA GLN A 122 6.42 -6.61 2.90
C GLN A 122 6.69 -6.19 4.36
N HIS A 123 7.16 -7.10 5.22
CA HIS A 123 7.56 -6.77 6.59
C HIS A 123 8.73 -5.79 6.63
N GLN A 124 9.73 -5.96 5.77
CA GLN A 124 10.85 -5.04 5.67
C GLN A 124 10.40 -3.65 5.20
N VAL A 125 9.50 -3.60 4.22
CA VAL A 125 8.91 -2.33 3.78
C VAL A 125 8.10 -1.70 4.92
N ALA A 126 7.27 -2.46 5.63
CA ALA A 126 6.52 -1.97 6.78
C ALA A 126 7.41 -1.35 7.86
N LYS A 127 8.56 -1.97 8.11
CA LYS A 127 9.52 -1.52 9.12
C LYS A 127 10.26 -0.25 8.72
N PHE A 128 10.73 -0.18 7.48
CA PHE A 128 11.70 0.84 7.05
C PHE A 128 11.11 1.93 6.15
N ALA A 129 9.88 1.76 5.66
CA ALA A 129 9.27 2.73 4.77
C ALA A 129 9.11 4.12 5.44
N ASN A 130 9.47 5.16 4.70
CA ASN A 130 9.34 6.55 5.12
C ASN A 130 7.89 7.05 4.98
N VAL A 131 6.96 6.34 5.62
CA VAL A 131 5.52 6.66 5.68
C VAL A 131 5.09 6.90 7.12
N ASP A 132 3.99 7.63 7.29
CA ASP A 132 3.45 7.92 8.61
C ASP A 132 2.67 6.73 9.18
N ILE A 133 1.88 6.07 8.34
CA ILE A 133 0.96 4.99 8.71
C ILE A 133 1.20 3.77 7.83
N VAL A 134 1.20 2.61 8.46
CA VAL A 134 1.26 1.31 7.78
C VAL A 134 -0.05 0.57 8.01
N ILE A 135 -0.64 0.04 6.94
CA ILE A 135 -1.79 -0.87 7.03
C ILE A 135 -1.38 -2.21 6.42
N TYR A 136 -1.40 -3.24 7.24
CA TYR A 136 -1.09 -4.59 6.81
C TYR A 136 -2.36 -5.44 6.79
N VAL A 137 -2.71 -5.96 5.64
CA VAL A 137 -3.88 -6.80 5.44
C VAL A 137 -3.42 -8.21 5.11
N GLY A 138 -3.50 -9.10 6.10
CA GLY A 138 -3.41 -10.54 5.85
C GLY A 138 -4.76 -11.03 5.33
N CYS A 139 -4.82 -11.39 4.05
CA CYS A 139 -6.03 -11.80 3.37
C CYS A 139 -5.99 -13.28 3.02
N GLY A 140 -6.70 -14.09 3.79
CA GLY A 140 -6.76 -15.53 3.58
C GLY A 140 -5.45 -16.26 3.88
N GLU A 141 -4.60 -15.69 4.71
CA GLU A 141 -3.31 -16.26 5.09
C GLU A 141 -3.48 -17.40 6.10
N ARG A 142 -2.44 -18.21 6.26
CA ARG A 142 -2.45 -19.30 7.23
C ARG A 142 -2.43 -18.75 8.65
N GLY A 143 -3.13 -19.42 9.57
CA GLY A 143 -3.23 -19.00 10.95
C GLY A 143 -1.87 -18.85 11.64
N ASN A 144 -0.92 -19.75 11.38
CA ASN A 144 0.44 -19.67 11.92
C ASN A 144 1.20 -18.45 11.38
N GLU A 145 1.13 -18.16 10.07
CA GLU A 145 1.77 -16.98 9.48
C GLU A 145 1.21 -15.68 10.07
N MET A 146 -0.11 -15.61 10.26
CA MET A 146 -0.73 -14.46 10.94
C MET A 146 -0.35 -14.35 12.42
N THR A 147 -0.16 -15.48 13.10
CA THR A 147 0.33 -15.48 14.48
C THR A 147 1.76 -14.95 14.55
N ASP A 148 2.60 -15.34 13.60
CA ASP A 148 3.98 -14.83 13.52
C ASP A 148 3.98 -13.32 13.31
N VAL A 149 3.15 -12.79 12.40
CA VAL A 149 2.98 -11.34 12.19
C VAL A 149 2.56 -10.63 13.48
N LEU A 150 1.54 -11.16 14.18
CA LEU A 150 1.04 -10.58 15.42
C LEU A 150 2.06 -10.59 16.57
N ASN A 151 2.98 -11.54 16.55
CA ASN A 151 4.07 -11.62 17.54
C ASN A 151 5.27 -10.75 17.16
N GLU A 152 5.64 -10.75 15.88
CA GLU A 152 6.83 -10.04 15.39
C GLU A 152 6.64 -8.52 15.32
N PHE A 153 5.49 -8.04 14.82
CA PHE A 153 5.28 -6.61 14.61
C PHE A 153 5.43 -5.76 15.88
N PRO A 154 4.94 -6.18 17.07
CA PRO A 154 5.16 -5.41 18.30
C PRO A 154 6.62 -5.30 18.71
N GLU A 155 7.45 -6.29 18.32
CA GLU A 155 8.88 -6.32 18.64
C GLU A 155 9.74 -5.50 17.67
N LEU A 156 9.19 -5.20 16.48
CA LEU A 156 9.88 -4.38 15.49
C LEU A 156 9.95 -2.93 15.96
N ILE A 157 11.16 -2.41 15.98
CA ILE A 157 11.44 -1.02 16.38
C ILE A 157 11.65 -0.16 15.13
N ASP A 158 10.95 0.95 15.08
CA ASP A 158 11.15 1.98 14.06
C ASP A 158 12.54 2.61 14.26
N PRO A 159 13.42 2.54 13.25
CA PRO A 159 14.80 3.02 13.39
C PRO A 159 14.89 4.55 13.58
N THR A 160 13.86 5.29 13.19
CA THR A 160 13.83 6.75 13.28
C THR A 160 13.39 7.24 14.65
N THR A 161 12.36 6.59 15.22
CA THR A 161 11.74 7.01 16.48
C THR A 161 12.18 6.19 17.69
N GLY A 162 12.74 5.00 17.48
CA GLY A 162 13.09 4.05 18.54
C GLY A 162 11.88 3.41 19.23
N GLN A 163 10.68 3.58 18.66
CA GLN A 163 9.43 3.03 19.21
C GLN A 163 8.96 1.83 18.37
N SER A 164 8.06 1.01 18.96
CA SER A 164 7.45 -0.09 18.22
C SER A 164 6.69 0.43 17.01
N ILE A 165 6.88 -0.21 15.85
CA ILE A 165 6.14 0.12 14.61
C ILE A 165 4.63 -0.08 14.76
N MET A 166 4.18 -0.88 15.75
CA MET A 166 2.76 -1.06 16.05
C MET A 166 2.05 0.24 16.41
N GLN A 167 2.78 1.25 16.90
CA GLN A 167 2.18 2.54 17.22
C GLN A 167 1.68 3.32 15.99
N ARG A 168 2.17 2.95 14.79
CA ARG A 168 1.75 3.52 13.50
C ARG A 168 1.19 2.49 12.54
N THR A 169 0.85 1.28 13.02
CA THR A 169 0.43 0.16 12.17
C THR A 169 -0.98 -0.30 12.53
N VAL A 170 -1.79 -0.54 11.51
CA VAL A 170 -3.08 -1.23 11.60
C VAL A 170 -2.92 -2.62 11.01
N LEU A 171 -3.21 -3.66 11.78
CA LEU A 171 -3.21 -5.05 11.33
C LEU A 171 -4.63 -5.54 11.11
N ILE A 172 -4.91 -6.05 9.91
CA ILE A 172 -6.16 -6.72 9.58
C ILE A 172 -5.83 -8.19 9.32
N ALA A 173 -6.21 -9.05 10.26
CA ALA A 173 -5.92 -10.48 10.19
C ALA A 173 -7.15 -11.24 9.72
N ASN A 174 -7.14 -11.65 8.46
CA ASN A 174 -8.10 -12.60 7.91
C ASN A 174 -7.39 -13.91 7.57
N THR A 175 -7.71 -14.96 8.31
CA THR A 175 -7.13 -16.28 8.11
C THR A 175 -7.95 -17.15 7.13
N SER A 176 -7.31 -18.16 6.57
CA SER A 176 -7.89 -19.02 5.54
C SER A 176 -9.14 -19.83 5.98
N ASN A 177 -9.32 -19.98 7.29
CA ASN A 177 -10.49 -20.67 7.87
C ASN A 177 -11.69 -19.73 8.13
N MET A 178 -11.53 -18.42 7.92
CA MET A 178 -12.63 -17.47 8.05
C MET A 178 -13.57 -17.50 6.84
N PRO A 179 -14.84 -17.05 7.00
CA PRO A 179 -15.80 -17.02 5.90
C PRO A 179 -15.28 -16.25 4.67
N VAL A 180 -15.64 -16.72 3.48
CA VAL A 180 -15.22 -16.11 2.20
C VAL A 180 -15.60 -14.65 2.10
N ALA A 181 -16.80 -14.27 2.56
CA ALA A 181 -17.25 -12.88 2.57
C ALA A 181 -16.37 -11.98 3.45
N ALA A 182 -15.86 -12.50 4.58
CA ALA A 182 -14.92 -11.77 5.43
C ALA A 182 -13.56 -11.59 4.74
N ARG A 183 -13.12 -12.61 3.98
CA ARG A 183 -11.88 -12.53 3.19
C ARG A 183 -12.00 -11.45 2.12
N GLU A 184 -13.09 -11.45 1.37
CA GLU A 184 -13.37 -10.43 0.36
C GLU A 184 -13.43 -9.03 0.97
N ALA A 185 -14.10 -8.87 2.11
CA ALA A 185 -14.27 -7.60 2.79
C ALA A 185 -12.96 -7.05 3.39
N SER A 186 -11.99 -7.89 3.75
CA SER A 186 -10.76 -7.48 4.44
C SER A 186 -9.94 -6.48 3.63
N ILE A 187 -9.85 -6.66 2.33
CA ILE A 187 -9.14 -5.75 1.41
C ILE A 187 -9.81 -4.37 1.37
N TYR A 188 -11.13 -4.35 1.25
CA TYR A 188 -11.88 -3.08 1.24
C TYR A 188 -11.82 -2.36 2.57
N THR A 189 -11.85 -3.10 3.68
CA THR A 189 -11.68 -2.52 5.02
C THR A 189 -10.32 -1.86 5.15
N GLY A 190 -9.26 -2.54 4.72
CA GLY A 190 -7.90 -2.02 4.75
C GLY A 190 -7.74 -0.73 3.97
N ILE A 191 -8.17 -0.72 2.70
CA ILE A 191 -8.02 0.47 1.86
C ILE A 191 -8.91 1.64 2.33
N THR A 192 -10.06 1.36 2.93
CA THR A 192 -10.93 2.41 3.50
C THR A 192 -10.27 3.07 4.73
N ILE A 193 -9.64 2.29 5.60
CA ILE A 193 -8.87 2.83 6.72
C ILE A 193 -7.67 3.65 6.20
N ALA A 194 -6.98 3.16 5.16
CA ALA A 194 -5.90 3.91 4.53
C ALA A 194 -6.37 5.27 3.98
N GLU A 195 -7.52 5.31 3.33
CA GLU A 195 -8.12 6.56 2.83
C GLU A 195 -8.49 7.51 3.95
N TYR A 196 -8.95 6.99 5.09
CA TYR A 196 -9.28 7.83 6.25
C TYR A 196 -8.03 8.55 6.80
N PHE A 197 -6.92 7.85 6.95
CA PHE A 197 -5.65 8.47 7.34
C PHE A 197 -5.07 9.39 6.26
N ARG A 198 -5.18 9.01 4.98
CA ARG A 198 -4.84 9.89 3.86
C ARG A 198 -5.58 11.21 3.94
N ASP A 199 -6.88 11.19 4.21
CA ASP A 199 -7.70 12.40 4.32
C ASP A 199 -7.27 13.30 5.48
N MET A 200 -6.65 12.73 6.51
CA MET A 200 -6.00 13.52 7.57
C MET A 200 -4.70 14.19 7.12
N GLY A 201 -4.17 13.85 5.94
CA GLY A 201 -2.92 14.39 5.40
C GLY A 201 -1.71 13.52 5.66
N TYR A 202 -1.91 12.24 6.02
CA TYR A 202 -0.82 11.29 6.22
C TYR A 202 -0.39 10.61 4.92
N SER A 203 0.85 10.19 4.92
CA SER A 203 1.41 9.27 3.94
C SER A 203 1.21 7.84 4.45
N VAL A 204 0.44 7.05 3.72
CA VAL A 204 0.04 5.70 4.12
C VAL A 204 0.63 4.67 3.16
N ALA A 205 1.19 3.59 3.68
CA ALA A 205 1.48 2.38 2.91
C ALA A 205 0.51 1.27 3.30
N ILE A 206 -0.16 0.70 2.31
CA ILE A 206 -1.01 -0.47 2.50
C ILE A 206 -0.38 -1.69 1.84
N MET A 207 -0.26 -2.76 2.59
CA MET A 207 0.27 -4.05 2.14
C MET A 207 -0.84 -5.08 2.20
N ALA A 208 -1.06 -5.76 1.09
CA ALA A 208 -2.04 -6.83 0.99
C ALA A 208 -1.33 -8.18 0.76
N ASP A 209 -1.42 -9.07 1.72
CA ASP A 209 -0.85 -10.42 1.67
C ASP A 209 -1.97 -11.46 1.83
N SER A 210 -2.51 -12.08 0.77
CA SER A 210 -2.17 -11.77 -0.62
C SER A 210 -3.42 -11.44 -1.43
N THR A 211 -3.25 -10.66 -2.48
CA THR A 211 -4.35 -10.33 -3.41
C THR A 211 -4.84 -11.54 -4.18
N SER A 212 -4.01 -12.59 -4.35
CA SER A 212 -4.44 -13.87 -4.94
C SER A 212 -5.51 -14.56 -4.10
N ARG A 213 -5.39 -14.52 -2.78
CA ARG A 213 -6.41 -15.07 -1.88
C ARG A 213 -7.71 -14.28 -1.91
N TRP A 214 -7.61 -12.98 -2.09
CA TRP A 214 -8.79 -12.14 -2.36
C TRP A 214 -9.48 -12.51 -3.67
N ALA A 215 -8.71 -12.70 -4.75
CA ALA A 215 -9.25 -13.14 -6.03
C ALA A 215 -9.90 -14.53 -5.94
N GLU A 216 -9.32 -15.47 -5.19
CA GLU A 216 -9.95 -16.76 -4.88
C GLU A 216 -11.30 -16.60 -4.17
N ALA A 217 -11.40 -15.64 -3.24
CA ALA A 217 -12.68 -15.34 -2.59
C ALA A 217 -13.72 -14.82 -3.59
N LEU A 218 -13.32 -13.94 -4.52
CA LEU A 218 -14.21 -13.47 -5.60
C LEU A 218 -14.67 -14.62 -6.49
N ARG A 219 -13.77 -15.54 -6.85
CA ARG A 219 -14.10 -16.75 -7.62
C ARG A 219 -15.10 -17.65 -6.89
N GLU A 220 -14.90 -17.89 -5.60
CA GLU A 220 -15.80 -18.72 -4.80
C GLU A 220 -17.18 -18.08 -4.66
N MET A 221 -17.23 -16.75 -4.44
CA MET A 221 -18.51 -16.03 -4.32
C MET A 221 -19.27 -16.04 -5.64
N SER A 222 -18.63 -15.76 -6.76
CA SER A 222 -19.27 -15.79 -8.09
C SER A 222 -19.77 -17.17 -8.45
N GLY A 223 -19.01 -18.22 -8.10
CA GLY A 223 -19.44 -19.61 -8.27
C GLY A 223 -20.69 -19.97 -7.46
N ARG A 224 -20.78 -19.48 -6.22
CA ARG A 224 -21.99 -19.67 -5.38
C ARG A 224 -23.20 -18.89 -5.87
N LEU A 225 -22.97 -17.79 -6.56
CA LEU A 225 -24.03 -16.98 -7.18
C LEU A 225 -24.39 -17.45 -8.60
N GLU A 226 -23.77 -18.54 -9.06
CA GLU A 226 -23.96 -19.11 -10.40
C GLU A 226 -23.70 -18.11 -11.53
N GLU A 227 -22.77 -17.17 -11.31
CA GLU A 227 -22.36 -16.21 -12.33
C GLU A 227 -21.54 -16.93 -13.43
N MET A 228 -21.62 -16.40 -14.66
CA MET A 228 -20.85 -16.97 -15.76
C MET A 228 -19.33 -16.82 -15.52
N PRO A 229 -18.57 -17.93 -15.48
CA PRO A 229 -17.14 -17.87 -15.24
C PRO A 229 -16.39 -17.29 -16.45
N GLY A 230 -15.35 -16.51 -16.16
CA GLY A 230 -14.32 -16.09 -17.11
C GLY A 230 -13.13 -17.05 -17.09
N ASP A 231 -11.94 -16.52 -17.40
CA ASP A 231 -10.70 -17.27 -17.47
C ASP A 231 -10.39 -17.97 -16.14
N GLU A 232 -10.02 -19.24 -16.21
CA GLU A 232 -9.70 -20.11 -15.06
C GLU A 232 -10.79 -20.13 -13.95
N GLY A 233 -12.04 -19.86 -14.32
CA GLY A 233 -13.17 -19.87 -13.39
C GLY A 233 -13.27 -18.59 -12.52
N TYR A 234 -12.47 -17.59 -12.77
CA TYR A 234 -12.62 -16.28 -12.13
C TYR A 234 -13.83 -15.52 -12.71
N PRO A 235 -14.43 -14.60 -11.95
CA PRO A 235 -15.50 -13.76 -12.50
C PRO A 235 -14.97 -12.86 -13.62
N ALA A 236 -15.79 -12.58 -14.61
CA ALA A 236 -15.44 -11.69 -15.73
C ALA A 236 -15.00 -10.28 -15.28
N TYR A 237 -15.45 -9.85 -14.10
CA TYR A 237 -15.13 -8.56 -13.49
C TYR A 237 -13.86 -8.57 -12.61
N LEU A 238 -13.07 -9.65 -12.60
CA LEU A 238 -11.83 -9.73 -11.78
C LEU A 238 -10.91 -8.54 -12.04
N GLY A 239 -10.62 -8.23 -13.30
CA GLY A 239 -9.76 -7.12 -13.67
C GLY A 239 -10.28 -5.77 -13.18
N SER A 240 -11.59 -5.53 -13.29
CA SER A 240 -12.21 -4.29 -12.79
C SER A 240 -12.10 -4.17 -11.28
N ARG A 241 -12.27 -5.25 -10.53
CA ARG A 241 -12.14 -5.23 -9.07
C ARG A 241 -10.72 -4.96 -8.60
N ILE A 242 -9.73 -5.57 -9.28
CA ILE A 242 -8.32 -5.29 -9.01
C ILE A 242 -7.99 -3.83 -9.34
N ALA A 243 -8.48 -3.31 -10.47
CA ALA A 243 -8.31 -1.91 -10.85
C ALA A 243 -8.93 -0.96 -9.82
N GLU A 244 -10.17 -1.17 -9.41
CA GLU A 244 -10.86 -0.38 -8.40
C GLU A 244 -10.06 -0.31 -7.08
N TYR A 245 -9.46 -1.41 -6.66
CA TYR A 245 -8.62 -1.44 -5.46
C TYR A 245 -7.37 -0.57 -5.62
N TYR A 246 -6.58 -0.79 -6.67
CA TYR A 246 -5.33 -0.06 -6.88
C TYR A 246 -5.55 1.41 -7.25
N GLU A 247 -6.67 1.75 -7.89
CA GLU A 247 -7.03 3.14 -8.22
C GLU A 247 -7.36 3.98 -6.97
N ARG A 248 -7.71 3.37 -5.86
CA ARG A 248 -7.88 4.04 -4.56
C ARG A 248 -6.55 4.48 -3.95
N ALA A 249 -5.45 3.86 -4.36
CA ALA A 249 -4.11 4.37 -4.08
C ALA A 249 -3.84 5.64 -4.90
N GLY A 250 -2.96 6.49 -4.40
CA GLY A 250 -2.55 7.71 -5.08
C GLY A 250 -2.15 8.81 -4.11
N ARG A 251 -1.57 9.85 -4.65
CA ARG A 251 -1.35 11.13 -3.97
C ARG A 251 -2.51 12.05 -4.31
N VAL A 252 -3.10 12.65 -3.31
CA VAL A 252 -4.29 13.50 -3.49
C VAL A 252 -4.20 14.79 -2.70
N LYS A 253 -4.89 15.81 -3.23
CA LYS A 253 -5.29 16.97 -2.45
C LYS A 253 -6.63 16.62 -1.78
N THR A 254 -6.66 16.69 -0.45
CA THR A 254 -7.83 16.28 0.34
C THR A 254 -8.95 17.31 0.24
N LEU A 255 -10.15 16.93 0.68
CA LEU A 255 -11.23 17.87 0.93
C LEU A 255 -10.86 18.79 2.10
N GLY A 256 -11.54 19.92 2.20
CA GLY A 256 -11.37 20.90 3.26
C GLY A 256 -11.03 22.28 2.73
N SER A 257 -11.18 23.29 3.58
CA SER A 257 -10.86 24.69 3.28
C SER A 257 -9.36 24.93 3.25
N THR A 258 -8.57 24.15 4.00
CA THR A 258 -7.11 24.20 4.01
C THR A 258 -6.53 23.20 3.00
N ALA A 259 -5.60 23.67 2.16
CA ALA A 259 -4.87 22.81 1.24
C ALA A 259 -4.03 21.79 2.03
N ARG A 260 -4.39 20.53 1.92
CA ARG A 260 -3.72 19.42 2.59
C ARG A 260 -3.53 18.27 1.60
N GLU A 261 -2.38 17.66 1.62
CA GLU A 261 -2.05 16.51 0.77
C GLU A 261 -1.92 15.26 1.61
N GLY A 262 -2.33 14.14 1.05
CA GLY A 262 -2.13 12.82 1.61
C GLY A 262 -1.86 11.81 0.51
N SER A 263 -1.30 10.66 0.86
CA SER A 263 -0.98 9.63 -0.12
C SER A 263 -1.24 8.23 0.40
N ILE A 264 -1.60 7.33 -0.51
CA ILE A 264 -1.67 5.88 -0.26
C ILE A 264 -0.80 5.19 -1.28
N THR A 265 0.22 4.47 -0.82
CA THR A 265 1.01 3.56 -1.64
C THR A 265 0.50 2.14 -1.42
N ALA A 266 0.06 1.47 -2.47
CA ALA A 266 -0.45 0.11 -2.40
C ALA A 266 0.60 -0.90 -2.86
N ILE A 267 0.89 -1.89 -2.02
CA ILE A 267 1.83 -2.98 -2.30
C ILE A 267 1.09 -4.29 -2.10
N GLY A 268 0.82 -5.00 -3.21
CA GLY A 268 0.11 -6.27 -3.20
C GLY A 268 1.02 -7.47 -3.46
N ALA A 269 1.03 -8.43 -2.54
CA ALA A 269 1.63 -9.73 -2.82
C ALA A 269 0.73 -10.53 -3.76
N VAL A 270 1.34 -11.17 -4.74
CA VAL A 270 0.66 -12.08 -5.67
C VAL A 270 1.32 -13.44 -5.59
N SER A 271 0.51 -14.48 -5.49
CA SER A 271 0.98 -15.87 -5.35
C SER A 271 0.54 -16.68 -6.56
N PRO A 272 1.23 -16.56 -7.71
CA PRO A 272 0.85 -17.31 -8.89
C PRO A 272 1.04 -18.81 -8.66
N PRO A 273 0.04 -19.66 -8.96
CA PRO A 273 0.16 -21.10 -8.86
C PRO A 273 1.32 -21.62 -9.71
N GLY A 274 2.17 -22.45 -9.11
CA GLY A 274 3.36 -22.98 -9.82
C GLY A 274 4.40 -21.92 -10.23
N GLY A 275 4.26 -20.66 -9.82
CA GLY A 275 5.09 -19.56 -10.26
C GLY A 275 4.77 -19.03 -11.65
N ASP A 276 3.64 -19.42 -12.22
CA ASP A 276 3.21 -19.00 -13.56
C ASP A 276 2.61 -17.61 -13.53
N ILE A 277 3.39 -16.63 -13.98
CA ILE A 277 2.96 -15.21 -14.06
C ILE A 277 1.93 -14.94 -15.16
N SER A 278 1.61 -15.91 -16.01
CA SER A 278 0.59 -15.76 -17.06
C SER A 278 -0.85 -15.97 -16.56
N GLU A 279 -1.01 -16.40 -15.28
CA GLU A 279 -2.32 -16.60 -14.67
C GLU A 279 -3.12 -15.30 -14.54
N PRO A 280 -4.48 -15.37 -14.53
CA PRO A 280 -5.35 -14.19 -14.66
C PRO A 280 -5.14 -13.12 -13.58
N VAL A 281 -4.90 -13.47 -12.32
CA VAL A 281 -4.75 -12.51 -11.22
C VAL A 281 -3.47 -11.70 -11.41
N THR A 282 -2.35 -12.38 -11.68
CA THR A 282 -1.07 -11.72 -11.94
C THR A 282 -1.16 -10.83 -13.17
N GLN A 283 -1.70 -11.33 -14.28
CA GLN A 283 -1.83 -10.56 -15.52
C GLN A 283 -2.70 -9.31 -15.35
N ASN A 284 -3.85 -9.41 -14.68
CA ASN A 284 -4.69 -8.24 -14.40
C ASN A 284 -4.00 -7.26 -13.46
N THR A 285 -3.26 -7.75 -12.46
CA THR A 285 -2.49 -6.88 -11.57
C THR A 285 -1.40 -6.12 -12.31
N LEU A 286 -0.62 -6.80 -13.18
CA LEU A 286 0.46 -6.18 -13.95
C LEU A 286 0.00 -5.11 -14.94
N ARG A 287 -1.22 -5.18 -15.42
CA ARG A 287 -1.81 -4.15 -16.30
C ARG A 287 -2.10 -2.84 -15.56
N ILE A 288 -2.18 -2.88 -14.24
CA ILE A 288 -2.63 -1.76 -13.42
C ILE A 288 -1.48 -1.15 -12.63
N VAL A 289 -0.64 -1.99 -12.01
CA VAL A 289 0.50 -1.51 -11.22
C VAL A 289 1.65 -1.04 -12.11
N LYS A 290 2.39 -0.05 -11.65
CA LYS A 290 3.55 0.48 -12.37
C LYS A 290 4.88 -0.13 -11.92
N VAL A 291 4.88 -0.89 -10.83
CA VAL A 291 6.08 -1.49 -10.26
C VAL A 291 5.88 -2.98 -10.07
N PHE A 292 6.86 -3.74 -10.50
CA PHE A 292 6.90 -5.19 -10.43
C PHE A 292 8.19 -5.62 -9.72
N TRP A 293 8.06 -6.22 -8.53
CA TRP A 293 9.15 -6.81 -7.78
C TRP A 293 9.05 -8.33 -7.84
N GLY A 294 9.51 -8.90 -8.95
CA GLY A 294 9.43 -10.34 -9.20
C GLY A 294 10.38 -11.11 -8.29
N LEU A 295 9.84 -12.01 -7.45
CA LEU A 295 10.63 -12.86 -6.59
C LEU A 295 10.97 -14.18 -7.30
N ASP A 296 12.23 -14.58 -7.17
CA ASP A 296 12.81 -15.75 -7.82
C ASP A 296 13.10 -16.86 -6.81
N ALA A 297 12.57 -18.07 -7.08
CA ALA A 297 12.78 -19.22 -6.22
C ALA A 297 14.25 -19.67 -6.20
N GLN A 298 14.99 -19.53 -7.30
CA GLN A 298 16.39 -19.93 -7.36
C GLN A 298 17.28 -19.00 -6.51
N LEU A 299 16.98 -17.69 -6.52
CA LEU A 299 17.67 -16.75 -5.64
C LEU A 299 17.38 -17.06 -4.16
N ALA A 300 16.11 -17.35 -3.83
CA ALA A 300 15.73 -17.74 -2.48
C ALA A 300 16.42 -19.03 -2.02
N GLN A 301 16.51 -20.05 -2.88
CA GLN A 301 17.23 -21.30 -2.62
C GLN A 301 18.73 -21.07 -2.37
N ARG A 302 19.33 -20.11 -3.06
CA ARG A 302 20.73 -19.68 -2.85
C ARG A 302 20.89 -18.79 -1.62
N ARG A 303 19.81 -18.52 -0.87
CA ARG A 303 19.77 -17.59 0.28
C ARG A 303 20.17 -16.17 -0.08
N HIS A 304 19.91 -15.74 -1.31
CA HIS A 304 20.06 -14.37 -1.76
C HIS A 304 18.76 -13.61 -1.46
N PHE A 305 18.78 -12.71 -0.46
CA PHE A 305 17.63 -11.95 -0.05
C PHE A 305 17.92 -10.45 -0.05
N PRO A 306 16.92 -9.63 -0.45
CA PRO A 306 15.62 -10.03 -1.02
C PRO A 306 15.81 -10.76 -2.35
N ALA A 307 15.03 -11.81 -2.58
CA ALA A 307 15.13 -12.68 -3.74
C ALA A 307 14.51 -12.03 -5.01
N ILE A 308 14.78 -10.76 -5.23
CA ILE A 308 14.26 -9.98 -6.35
C ILE A 308 15.08 -10.25 -7.60
N ASN A 309 14.41 -10.72 -8.63
CA ASN A 309 15.02 -10.93 -9.94
C ASN A 309 15.15 -9.58 -10.67
N TRP A 310 16.37 -9.10 -10.84
CA TRP A 310 16.63 -7.81 -11.48
C TRP A 310 16.38 -7.76 -12.98
N LEU A 311 16.33 -8.90 -13.67
CA LEU A 311 16.05 -8.97 -15.10
C LEU A 311 14.56 -8.91 -15.42
N SER A 312 13.72 -9.48 -14.54
CA SER A 312 12.26 -9.50 -14.74
C SER A 312 11.53 -8.37 -14.03
N SER A 313 12.15 -7.76 -13.01
CA SER A 313 11.56 -6.65 -12.25
C SER A 313 11.69 -5.33 -12.99
N TYR A 314 10.74 -4.42 -12.75
CA TYR A 314 10.76 -3.09 -13.34
C TYR A 314 10.02 -2.06 -12.48
N SER A 315 10.28 -0.79 -12.73
CA SER A 315 9.52 0.34 -12.23
C SER A 315 9.28 1.34 -13.34
N LEU A 316 8.04 1.71 -13.55
CA LEU A 316 7.65 2.78 -14.48
C LEU A 316 7.70 4.17 -13.83
N TYR A 317 8.11 4.26 -12.56
CA TYR A 317 8.36 5.52 -11.86
C TYR A 317 9.83 5.96 -11.91
N GLN A 318 10.68 5.23 -12.62
CA GLN A 318 12.13 5.45 -12.61
C GLN A 318 12.52 6.86 -13.06
N ASP A 319 11.83 7.39 -14.07
CA ASP A 319 12.10 8.73 -14.59
C ASP A 319 11.64 9.84 -13.62
N GLU A 320 10.47 9.69 -12.99
CA GLU A 320 9.96 10.65 -11.99
C GLU A 320 10.84 10.67 -10.74
N VAL A 321 11.17 9.49 -10.23
CA VAL A 321 12.04 9.32 -9.06
C VAL A 321 13.45 9.81 -9.36
N GLY A 322 13.99 9.49 -10.54
CA GLY A 322 15.31 9.95 -10.97
C GLY A 322 15.40 11.47 -11.00
N ARG A 323 14.44 12.13 -11.62
CA ARG A 323 14.37 13.60 -11.63
C ARG A 323 14.25 14.20 -10.23
N TYR A 324 13.45 13.58 -9.36
CA TYR A 324 13.31 14.02 -7.98
C TYR A 324 14.65 13.93 -7.23
N ILE A 325 15.33 12.78 -7.29
CA ILE A 325 16.60 12.55 -6.60
C ILE A 325 17.70 13.44 -7.17
N ASP A 326 17.82 13.57 -8.50
CA ASP A 326 18.82 14.38 -9.15
C ASP A 326 18.71 15.86 -8.76
N LEU A 327 17.47 16.37 -8.57
CA LEU A 327 17.21 17.74 -8.14
C LEU A 327 17.48 17.99 -6.65
N HIS A 328 17.13 17.04 -5.78
CA HIS A 328 17.22 17.23 -4.33
C HIS A 328 18.59 16.84 -3.77
N GLU A 329 19.19 15.77 -4.31
CA GLU A 329 20.47 15.25 -3.82
C GLU A 329 21.68 15.70 -4.68
N GLN A 330 21.41 16.37 -5.78
CA GLN A 330 22.45 16.86 -6.74
C GLN A 330 23.42 15.75 -7.21
N ILE A 331 22.86 14.55 -7.44
CA ILE A 331 23.61 13.39 -7.95
C ILE A 331 23.02 12.96 -9.29
N SER A 332 23.86 12.43 -10.18
CA SER A 332 23.41 11.80 -11.44
C SER A 332 22.90 10.38 -11.17
N TRP A 333 21.79 10.26 -10.44
CA TRP A 333 21.23 8.96 -10.02
C TRP A 333 20.83 8.10 -11.21
N SER A 334 20.05 8.67 -12.14
CA SER A 334 19.55 7.96 -13.33
C SER A 334 20.67 7.36 -14.17
N GLU A 335 21.76 8.10 -14.38
CA GLU A 335 22.94 7.61 -15.12
C GLU A 335 23.61 6.44 -14.40
N LYS A 336 23.79 6.55 -13.09
CA LYS A 336 24.39 5.50 -12.26
C LYS A 336 23.57 4.21 -12.26
N VAL A 337 22.23 4.33 -12.15
CA VAL A 337 21.31 3.19 -12.21
C VAL A 337 21.38 2.51 -13.57
N THR A 338 21.34 3.26 -14.65
CA THR A 338 21.45 2.72 -16.01
C THR A 338 22.75 1.97 -16.20
N ARG A 339 23.88 2.55 -15.74
CA ARG A 339 25.18 1.89 -15.81
C ARG A 339 25.24 0.60 -15.00
N ALA A 340 24.65 0.60 -13.79
CA ALA A 340 24.61 -0.59 -12.95
C ALA A 340 23.72 -1.69 -13.54
N MET A 341 22.56 -1.35 -14.12
CA MET A 341 21.71 -2.32 -14.81
C MET A 341 22.39 -2.94 -16.03
N ASN A 342 23.12 -2.16 -16.81
CA ASN A 342 23.89 -2.66 -17.94
C ASN A 342 24.98 -3.65 -17.50
N LEU A 343 25.63 -3.42 -16.35
CA LEU A 343 26.60 -4.36 -15.79
C LEU A 343 25.95 -5.67 -15.34
N LEU A 344 24.78 -5.59 -14.67
CA LEU A 344 24.03 -6.77 -14.25
C LEU A 344 23.56 -7.60 -15.44
N GLN A 345 23.10 -6.94 -16.52
CA GLN A 345 22.71 -7.63 -17.73
C GLN A 345 23.89 -8.33 -18.39
N LYS A 346 25.03 -7.63 -18.51
CA LYS A 346 26.26 -8.23 -19.07
C LYS A 346 26.74 -9.42 -18.25
N GLU A 347 26.69 -9.32 -16.92
CA GLU A 347 27.03 -10.43 -16.03
C GLU A 347 26.15 -11.65 -16.27
N SER A 348 24.82 -11.46 -16.44
CA SER A 348 23.90 -12.55 -16.75
C SER A 348 24.20 -13.22 -18.09
N GLU A 349 24.50 -12.44 -19.13
CA GLU A 349 24.90 -12.96 -20.45
C GLU A 349 26.17 -13.79 -20.36
N LEU A 350 27.18 -13.33 -19.60
CA LEU A 350 28.43 -14.05 -19.37
C LEU A 350 28.22 -15.34 -18.57
N GLN A 351 27.30 -15.32 -17.57
CA GLN A 351 26.96 -16.54 -16.83
C GLN A 351 26.32 -17.61 -17.73
N GLU A 352 25.49 -17.22 -18.69
CA GLU A 352 24.96 -18.18 -19.68
C GLU A 352 26.07 -18.79 -20.54
N ILE A 353 27.02 -17.98 -21.00
CA ILE A 353 28.16 -18.47 -21.76
C ILE A 353 29.00 -19.45 -20.91
N VAL A 354 29.33 -19.09 -19.68
CA VAL A 354 30.05 -19.96 -18.74
C VAL A 354 29.32 -21.28 -18.49
N ARG A 355 28.01 -21.23 -18.38
CA ARG A 355 27.19 -22.44 -18.18
C ARG A 355 27.23 -23.39 -19.39
N LEU A 356 27.31 -22.85 -20.61
CA LEU A 356 27.28 -23.63 -21.84
C LEU A 356 28.64 -24.15 -22.23
N VAL A 357 29.69 -23.35 -22.14
CA VAL A 357 31.02 -23.64 -22.71
C VAL A 357 32.18 -23.57 -21.70
N GLY A 358 31.90 -23.25 -20.44
CA GLY A 358 32.87 -23.19 -19.36
C GLY A 358 33.58 -21.83 -19.21
N LEU A 359 34.24 -21.65 -18.06
CA LEU A 359 34.87 -20.40 -17.66
C LEU A 359 36.05 -20.02 -18.57
N ASP A 360 36.74 -21.03 -19.10
CA ASP A 360 37.93 -20.85 -19.93
C ASP A 360 37.67 -20.26 -21.32
N SER A 361 36.39 -20.22 -21.72
CA SER A 361 35.94 -19.60 -22.96
C SER A 361 35.78 -18.08 -22.87
N LEU A 362 35.79 -17.50 -21.66
CA LEU A 362 35.71 -16.05 -21.48
C LEU A 362 37.07 -15.37 -21.82
N SER A 363 36.95 -14.17 -22.40
CA SER A 363 38.13 -13.31 -22.58
C SER A 363 38.69 -12.86 -21.22
N GLU A 364 39.98 -12.51 -21.17
CA GLU A 364 40.58 -11.94 -19.93
C GLU A 364 39.85 -10.69 -19.41
N LYS A 365 39.24 -9.93 -20.31
CA LYS A 365 38.48 -8.74 -19.96
C LYS A 365 37.11 -9.05 -19.33
N ASP A 366 36.55 -10.21 -19.63
CA ASP A 366 35.24 -10.62 -19.17
C ASP A 366 35.30 -11.54 -17.95
N ARG A 367 36.47 -12.03 -17.60
CA ARG A 367 36.77 -12.73 -16.34
C ARG A 367 36.89 -11.75 -15.18
#